data_b4e196b4e785a7dc9075ac6d14b30d82
#
_entry.id   b4e196b4e785a7dc9075ac6d14b30d82
#
_cell.length_a   1.000
_cell.length_b   1.000
_cell.length_c   1.000
_cell.angle_alpha   90.00
_cell.angle_beta   90.00
_cell.angle_gamma   90.00
#
_symmetry.space_group_name_H-M   'P 1'
#
loop_
_entity.id
_entity.type
_entity.pdbx_description
1 polymer ?
#
loop_
_entity_poly.entity_id
_entity_poly.type
_entity_poly.pdbx_seq_one_letter_code
_entity_poly.pdbx_strand_id
1 'polypeptide(L)'
;VEAYLNKWHQVEHDDFNYFWENFQFYYGDEAKKKIDAAKTLHNVDGETLLKIAIDLGIETPDYIPSIPIFRNELKSSYETASITFEKAFKNVETDPSLAVGLANSALESIIKEILKDSKINVKWNENETLTKLIRNICKAFGIQSNDNFPNEIKTLASSLISIGNSIEVLRSDKTEFHGKTDGDVIIKDSVFAYFVVNATTTVGLFLLNFYKSNYPPVNKSETISDDELPF
;
A
#
# COMPACT_ATOMS: atom_id res chain seq x y z
N VAL A 1 3.63 21.98 -4.49
CA VAL A 1 4.70 21.97 -3.47
C VAL A 1 4.64 23.23 -2.61
N GLU A 2 4.82 24.44 -3.16
CA GLU A 2 4.85 25.69 -2.39
C GLU A 2 3.56 25.92 -1.57
N ALA A 3 2.38 25.71 -2.14
CA ALA A 3 1.10 25.81 -1.43
C ALA A 3 0.96 24.77 -0.32
N TYR A 4 1.46 23.58 -0.54
CA TYR A 4 1.49 22.51 0.48
C TYR A 4 2.41 22.88 1.64
N LEU A 5 3.62 23.33 1.35
CA LEU A 5 4.57 23.76 2.37
C LEU A 5 4.04 24.92 3.21
N ASN A 6 3.45 25.93 2.56
CA ASN A 6 2.84 27.06 3.26
C ASN A 6 1.72 26.64 4.21
N LYS A 7 0.86 25.72 3.77
CA LYS A 7 -0.23 25.18 4.61
C LYS A 7 0.31 24.49 5.86
N TRP A 8 1.33 23.67 5.71
CA TRP A 8 1.95 22.96 6.83
C TRP A 8 2.65 23.91 7.80
N HIS A 9 3.34 24.91 7.29
CA HIS A 9 3.98 25.92 8.12
C HIS A 9 2.98 26.73 8.97
N GLN A 10 1.82 27.08 8.41
CA GLN A 10 0.76 27.76 9.15
C GLN A 10 0.16 26.90 10.27
N VAL A 11 -0.09 25.61 9.99
CA VAL A 11 -0.63 24.65 10.98
C VAL A 11 0.35 24.42 12.13
N GLU A 12 1.64 24.38 11.84
CA GLU A 12 2.68 24.19 12.84
C GLU A 12 2.77 25.34 13.84
N HIS A 13 2.60 26.58 13.40
CA HIS A 13 2.62 27.75 14.26
C HIS A 13 1.44 27.80 15.26
N ASP A 14 0.31 27.26 14.88
CA ASP A 14 -0.91 27.33 15.70
C ASP A 14 -1.06 26.16 16.69
N ASP A 15 -0.48 24.98 16.39
CA ASP A 15 -0.78 23.73 17.11
C ASP A 15 0.41 23.05 17.81
N PHE A 16 1.61 23.63 17.89
CA PHE A 16 2.80 22.97 18.43
C PHE A 16 3.07 21.59 17.80
N ASN A 17 2.93 21.47 16.51
CA ASN A 17 3.08 20.19 15.82
C ASN A 17 4.56 19.90 15.55
N TYR A 18 5.18 19.11 16.42
CA TYR A 18 6.61 18.78 16.45
C TYR A 18 7.15 18.06 15.20
N PHE A 19 6.32 17.69 14.25
CA PHE A 19 6.76 16.97 13.04
C PHE A 19 7.71 17.77 12.14
N TRP A 20 7.76 19.09 12.29
CA TRP A 20 8.50 20.00 11.43
C TRP A 20 9.55 20.82 12.19
N GLU A 21 9.86 20.50 13.43
CA GLU A 21 10.86 21.23 14.26
C GLU A 21 12.23 21.36 13.60
N ASN A 22 12.60 20.42 12.74
CA ASN A 22 13.86 20.43 12.00
C ASN A 22 13.73 20.98 10.58
N PHE A 23 12.58 21.56 10.24
CA PHE A 23 12.25 22.00 8.90
C PHE A 23 12.37 23.52 8.77
N GLN A 24 13.40 23.98 8.09
CA GLN A 24 13.65 25.41 7.87
C GLN A 24 13.23 25.87 6.50
N PHE A 25 12.35 26.90 6.45
CA PHE A 25 11.98 27.56 5.20
C PHE A 25 13.06 28.50 4.73
N TYR A 26 13.41 28.41 3.46
CA TYR A 26 14.26 29.35 2.76
C TYR A 26 13.43 30.19 1.82
N TYR A 27 13.65 31.50 1.81
CA TYR A 27 12.92 32.44 0.96
C TYR A 27 13.84 32.95 -0.14
N GLY A 28 13.37 32.89 -1.40
CA GLY A 28 14.07 33.45 -2.56
C GLY A 28 13.92 34.98 -2.66
N ASP A 29 12.80 35.51 -2.13
CA ASP A 29 12.52 36.93 -1.99
C ASP A 29 11.85 37.16 -0.64
N GLU A 30 12.63 37.61 0.33
CA GLU A 30 12.15 37.87 1.71
C GLU A 30 11.03 38.90 1.76
N ALA A 31 11.09 39.94 0.88
CA ALA A 31 10.08 40.98 0.82
C ALA A 31 8.70 40.44 0.39
N LYS A 32 8.69 39.43 -0.45
CA LYS A 32 7.46 38.80 -0.97
C LYS A 32 7.09 37.51 -0.23
N LYS A 33 7.88 37.07 0.74
CA LYS A 33 7.72 35.80 1.45
C LYS A 33 7.55 34.59 0.48
N LYS A 34 8.20 34.65 -0.67
CA LYS A 34 8.16 33.57 -1.64
C LYS A 34 9.16 32.49 -1.26
N ILE A 35 8.65 31.27 -1.00
CA ILE A 35 9.50 30.14 -0.63
C ILE A 35 10.40 29.73 -1.80
N ASP A 36 11.69 29.59 -1.54
CA ASP A 36 12.61 28.85 -2.39
C ASP A 36 12.40 27.35 -2.11
N ALA A 37 11.50 26.74 -2.87
CA ALA A 37 11.12 25.33 -2.67
C ALA A 37 12.31 24.39 -2.87
N ALA A 38 13.19 24.66 -3.82
CA ALA A 38 14.35 23.82 -4.08
C ALA A 38 15.33 23.84 -2.90
N LYS A 39 15.69 25.03 -2.41
CA LYS A 39 16.57 25.18 -1.28
C LYS A 39 15.96 24.67 0.02
N THR A 40 14.66 24.90 0.21
CA THR A 40 13.92 24.40 1.39
C THR A 40 13.92 22.86 1.41
N LEU A 41 13.54 22.20 0.33
CA LEU A 41 13.51 20.74 0.25
C LEU A 41 14.90 20.09 0.29
N HIS A 42 15.92 20.79 -0.22
CA HIS A 42 17.31 20.28 -0.16
C HIS A 42 17.85 20.15 1.29
N ASN A 43 17.32 20.92 2.21
CA ASN A 43 17.72 20.91 3.61
C ASN A 43 16.78 20.07 4.52
N VAL A 44 15.81 19.39 3.94
CA VAL A 44 14.91 18.47 4.65
C VAL A 44 15.57 17.09 4.72
N ASP A 45 15.42 16.41 5.86
CA ASP A 45 15.87 15.02 5.98
C ASP A 45 15.11 14.09 5.03
N GLY A 46 15.75 12.94 4.72
CA GLY A 46 15.21 12.03 3.70
C GLY A 46 13.85 11.43 4.05
N GLU A 47 13.55 11.23 5.33
CA GLU A 47 12.27 10.66 5.77
C GLU A 47 11.14 11.68 5.59
N THR A 48 11.36 12.91 6.02
CA THR A 48 10.42 14.02 5.83
C THR A 48 10.22 14.32 4.35
N LEU A 49 11.30 14.33 3.54
CA LEU A 49 11.22 14.54 2.11
C LEU A 49 10.38 13.47 1.41
N LEU A 50 10.56 12.21 1.83
CA LEU A 50 9.78 11.09 1.33
C LEU A 50 8.29 11.23 1.69
N LYS A 51 7.98 11.64 2.92
CA LYS A 51 6.61 11.91 3.35
C LYS A 51 5.96 13.01 2.50
N ILE A 52 6.67 14.11 2.25
CA ILE A 52 6.19 15.21 1.37
C ILE A 52 5.92 14.68 -0.05
N ALA A 53 6.82 13.86 -0.60
CA ALA A 53 6.65 13.29 -1.93
C ALA A 53 5.40 12.40 -2.00
N ILE A 54 5.18 11.54 -1.00
CA ILE A 54 4.01 10.68 -0.90
C ILE A 54 2.72 11.50 -0.80
N ASP A 55 2.68 12.51 0.06
CA ASP A 55 1.50 13.36 0.26
C ASP A 55 1.12 14.16 -0.98
N LEU A 56 2.13 14.52 -1.79
CA LEU A 56 1.95 15.22 -3.06
C LEU A 56 1.67 14.28 -4.24
N GLY A 57 1.69 12.95 -4.04
CA GLY A 57 1.50 11.96 -5.10
C GLY A 57 2.60 11.97 -6.15
N ILE A 58 3.83 12.36 -5.76
CA ILE A 58 4.98 12.38 -6.67
C ILE A 58 5.47 10.95 -6.84
N GLU A 59 5.70 10.53 -8.09
CA GLU A 59 6.36 9.26 -8.38
C GLU A 59 7.72 9.21 -7.69
N THR A 60 7.91 8.15 -6.92
CA THR A 60 9.13 7.96 -6.12
C THR A 60 10.15 7.16 -6.91
N PRO A 61 11.46 7.47 -6.81
CA PRO A 61 12.49 6.69 -7.50
C PRO A 61 12.48 5.21 -7.08
N ASP A 62 12.90 4.31 -7.98
CA ASP A 62 12.87 2.84 -7.80
C ASP A 62 13.61 2.33 -6.56
N TYR A 63 14.52 3.13 -5.98
CA TYR A 63 15.24 2.79 -4.75
C TYR A 63 14.47 3.09 -3.46
N ILE A 64 13.25 3.64 -3.54
CA ILE A 64 12.44 3.98 -2.36
C ILE A 64 11.85 2.70 -1.73
N PRO A 65 11.76 2.64 -0.39
CA PRO A 65 11.20 1.49 0.32
C PRO A 65 9.82 1.07 -0.19
N SER A 66 9.55 -0.23 -0.22
CA SER A 66 8.32 -0.82 -0.76
C SER A 66 7.03 -0.27 -0.13
N ILE A 67 7.05 0.14 1.14
CA ILE A 67 5.87 0.69 1.84
C ILE A 67 5.35 1.98 1.18
N PRO A 68 6.16 3.02 0.91
CA PRO A 68 5.71 4.21 0.18
C PRO A 68 5.14 3.92 -1.19
N ILE A 69 5.79 3.03 -1.96
CA ILE A 69 5.30 2.63 -3.28
C ILE A 69 3.92 1.97 -3.14
N PHE A 70 3.76 1.04 -2.21
CA PHE A 70 2.50 0.36 -1.96
C PHE A 70 1.38 1.32 -1.55
N ARG A 71 1.67 2.27 -0.66
CA ARG A 71 0.72 3.31 -0.25
C ARG A 71 0.23 4.14 -1.44
N ASN A 72 1.12 4.55 -2.33
CA ASN A 72 0.76 5.29 -3.54
C ASN A 72 -0.10 4.45 -4.49
N GLU A 73 0.23 3.18 -4.68
CA GLU A 73 -0.57 2.25 -5.45
C GLU A 73 -2.00 2.10 -4.90
N LEU A 74 -2.13 1.95 -3.58
CA LEU A 74 -3.44 1.84 -2.94
C LEU A 74 -4.27 3.11 -3.08
N LYS A 75 -3.67 4.29 -2.89
CA LYS A 75 -4.35 5.58 -3.02
C LYS A 75 -4.96 5.80 -4.41
N SER A 76 -4.34 5.26 -5.44
CA SER A 76 -4.78 5.46 -6.83
C SER A 76 -6.02 4.64 -7.22
N SER A 77 -6.25 3.48 -6.60
CA SER A 77 -7.24 2.53 -7.13
C SER A 77 -7.94 1.65 -6.08
N TYR A 78 -7.53 1.71 -4.80
CA TYR A 78 -8.00 0.80 -3.75
C TYR A 78 -8.29 1.54 -2.44
N GLU A 79 -9.30 2.42 -2.44
CA GLU A 79 -9.59 3.35 -1.34
C GLU A 79 -9.74 2.64 0.02
N THR A 80 -10.56 1.60 0.11
CA THR A 80 -10.79 0.84 1.35
C THR A 80 -9.50 0.21 1.88
N ALA A 81 -8.73 -0.41 0.99
CA ALA A 81 -7.44 -1.00 1.36
C ALA A 81 -6.43 0.07 1.78
N SER A 82 -6.43 1.22 1.09
CA SER A 82 -5.58 2.37 1.42
C SER A 82 -5.84 2.87 2.83
N ILE A 83 -7.10 3.17 3.16
CA ILE A 83 -7.49 3.65 4.50
C ILE A 83 -7.10 2.62 5.59
N THR A 84 -7.33 1.34 5.31
CA THR A 84 -7.04 0.26 6.26
C THR A 84 -5.54 0.08 6.46
N PHE A 85 -4.75 0.14 5.40
CA PHE A 85 -3.29 0.03 5.46
C PHE A 85 -2.65 1.22 6.18
N GLU A 86 -3.13 2.45 5.93
CA GLU A 86 -2.68 3.64 6.65
C GLU A 86 -2.91 3.51 8.17
N LYS A 87 -4.06 2.98 8.57
CA LYS A 87 -4.34 2.69 9.99
C LYS A 87 -3.40 1.62 10.53
N ALA A 88 -3.12 0.56 9.76
CA ALA A 88 -2.16 -0.47 10.16
C ALA A 88 -0.79 0.15 10.43
N PHE A 89 -0.27 0.91 9.47
CA PHE A 89 1.05 1.54 9.56
C PHE A 89 1.17 2.49 10.76
N LYS A 90 0.15 3.32 11.02
CA LYS A 90 0.14 4.26 12.14
C LYS A 90 0.12 3.58 13.52
N ASN A 91 -0.39 2.36 13.61
CA ASN A 91 -0.53 1.64 14.88
C ASN A 91 0.62 0.67 15.17
N VAL A 92 1.63 0.55 14.31
CA VAL A 92 2.71 -0.42 14.48
C VAL A 92 3.41 -0.28 15.83
N GLU A 93 3.67 0.95 16.28
CA GLU A 93 4.34 1.22 17.55
C GLU A 93 3.38 1.27 18.74
N THR A 94 2.18 1.78 18.54
CA THR A 94 1.24 2.05 19.64
C THR A 94 0.32 0.88 19.95
N ASP A 95 -0.04 0.11 18.93
CA ASP A 95 -0.88 -1.09 19.03
C ASP A 95 -0.48 -2.11 17.95
N PRO A 96 0.61 -2.88 18.20
CA PRO A 96 1.10 -3.90 17.27
C PRO A 96 0.06 -4.95 16.89
N SER A 97 -0.80 -5.33 17.83
CA SER A 97 -1.89 -6.28 17.61
C SER A 97 -2.90 -5.76 16.58
N LEU A 98 -3.37 -4.53 16.77
CA LEU A 98 -4.27 -3.86 15.83
C LEU A 98 -3.62 -3.71 14.45
N ALA A 99 -2.35 -3.33 14.39
CA ALA A 99 -1.61 -3.16 13.14
C ALA A 99 -1.58 -4.45 12.32
N VAL A 100 -1.31 -5.60 12.94
CA VAL A 100 -1.33 -6.92 12.27
C VAL A 100 -2.71 -7.26 11.72
N GLY A 101 -3.77 -7.04 12.50
CA GLY A 101 -5.14 -7.28 12.05
C GLY A 101 -5.56 -6.40 10.87
N LEU A 102 -5.19 -5.12 10.91
CA LEU A 102 -5.47 -4.18 9.82
C LEU A 102 -4.64 -4.49 8.56
N ALA A 103 -3.38 -4.90 8.69
CA ALA A 103 -2.55 -5.31 7.56
C ALA A 103 -3.17 -6.53 6.83
N ASN A 104 -3.63 -7.54 7.58
CA ASN A 104 -4.40 -8.65 7.01
C ASN A 104 -5.63 -8.17 6.25
N SER A 105 -6.43 -7.30 6.86
CA SER A 105 -7.67 -6.79 6.27
C SER A 105 -7.42 -5.95 5.00
N ALA A 106 -6.34 -5.19 4.96
CA ALA A 106 -5.94 -4.44 3.77
C ALA A 106 -5.59 -5.38 2.61
N LEU A 107 -4.82 -6.44 2.88
CA LEU A 107 -4.46 -7.43 1.86
C LEU A 107 -5.67 -8.20 1.34
N GLU A 108 -6.60 -8.60 2.24
CA GLU A 108 -7.88 -9.19 1.83
C GLU A 108 -8.66 -8.27 0.89
N SER A 109 -8.75 -6.98 1.21
CA SER A 109 -9.48 -6.00 0.39
C SER A 109 -8.89 -5.87 -1.01
N ILE A 110 -7.56 -5.81 -1.13
CA ILE A 110 -6.88 -5.76 -2.44
C ILE A 110 -7.20 -6.99 -3.28
N ILE A 111 -7.05 -8.17 -2.69
CA ILE A 111 -7.28 -9.43 -3.42
C ILE A 111 -8.73 -9.55 -3.86
N LYS A 112 -9.68 -9.19 -3.00
CA LYS A 112 -11.11 -9.19 -3.35
C LYS A 112 -11.42 -8.25 -4.51
N GLU A 113 -10.86 -7.03 -4.51
CA GLU A 113 -11.04 -6.11 -5.64
C GLU A 113 -10.47 -6.64 -6.95
N ILE A 114 -9.29 -7.26 -6.93
CA ILE A 114 -8.72 -7.91 -8.12
C ILE A 114 -9.62 -9.07 -8.58
N LEU A 115 -10.09 -9.91 -7.66
CA LEU A 115 -10.92 -11.08 -7.99
C LEU A 115 -12.31 -10.72 -8.50
N LYS A 116 -12.81 -9.49 -8.27
CA LYS A 116 -14.06 -8.96 -8.85
C LYS A 116 -13.95 -8.62 -10.33
N ASP A 117 -12.74 -8.42 -10.86
CA ASP A 117 -12.58 -8.13 -12.29
C ASP A 117 -13.08 -9.30 -13.14
N SER A 118 -13.98 -9.04 -14.08
CA SER A 118 -14.53 -10.02 -15.00
C SER A 118 -13.50 -10.76 -15.86
N LYS A 119 -12.30 -10.21 -16.00
CA LYS A 119 -11.17 -10.85 -16.68
C LYS A 119 -10.55 -12.00 -15.85
N ILE A 120 -10.83 -12.03 -14.55
CA ILE A 120 -10.31 -13.03 -13.61
C ILE A 120 -11.29 -14.22 -13.56
N ASN A 121 -10.92 -15.30 -14.23
CA ASN A 121 -11.77 -16.49 -14.31
C ASN A 121 -11.43 -17.49 -13.19
N VAL A 122 -11.88 -17.21 -11.97
CA VAL A 122 -11.77 -18.15 -10.83
C VAL A 122 -13.00 -18.06 -9.95
N LYS A 123 -13.46 -19.21 -9.44
CA LYS A 123 -14.55 -19.23 -8.44
C LYS A 123 -14.00 -18.87 -7.07
N TRP A 124 -14.58 -17.87 -6.44
CA TRP A 124 -14.25 -17.44 -5.10
C TRP A 124 -15.48 -16.92 -4.35
N ASN A 125 -15.35 -16.70 -3.04
CA ASN A 125 -16.42 -16.19 -2.18
C ASN A 125 -15.89 -15.04 -1.31
N GLU A 126 -16.72 -14.02 -1.11
CA GLU A 126 -16.34 -12.83 -0.31
C GLU A 126 -15.99 -13.14 1.17
N ASN A 127 -16.51 -14.25 1.70
CA ASN A 127 -16.26 -14.67 3.08
C ASN A 127 -15.05 -15.62 3.21
N GLU A 128 -14.27 -15.80 2.15
CA GLU A 128 -13.07 -16.63 2.22
C GLU A 128 -11.97 -15.96 3.04
N THR A 129 -11.18 -16.80 3.70
CA THR A 129 -10.02 -16.38 4.49
C THR A 129 -8.89 -15.89 3.59
N LEU A 130 -7.97 -15.09 4.13
CA LEU A 130 -6.81 -14.56 3.39
C LEU A 130 -6.05 -15.66 2.66
N THR A 131 -5.82 -16.79 3.32
CA THR A 131 -5.13 -17.96 2.73
C THR A 131 -5.83 -18.48 1.48
N LYS A 132 -7.16 -18.59 1.53
CA LYS A 132 -7.96 -19.04 0.38
C LYS A 132 -7.95 -18.00 -0.74
N LEU A 133 -8.08 -16.72 -0.40
CA LEU A 133 -8.03 -15.61 -1.35
C LEU A 133 -6.70 -15.58 -2.09
N ILE A 134 -5.54 -15.69 -1.40
CA ILE A 134 -4.22 -15.75 -2.03
C ILE A 134 -4.10 -17.00 -2.93
N ARG A 135 -4.62 -18.13 -2.49
CA ARG A 135 -4.60 -19.35 -3.30
C ARG A 135 -5.41 -19.20 -4.58
N ASN A 136 -6.58 -18.57 -4.50
CA ASN A 136 -7.44 -18.31 -5.64
C ASN A 136 -6.81 -17.33 -6.64
N ILE A 137 -6.18 -16.26 -6.17
CA ILE A 137 -5.54 -15.29 -7.06
C ILE A 137 -4.28 -15.87 -7.71
N CYS A 138 -3.47 -16.64 -6.99
CA CYS A 138 -2.32 -17.35 -7.57
C CYS A 138 -2.76 -18.36 -8.64
N LYS A 139 -3.89 -19.03 -8.44
CA LYS A 139 -4.49 -19.92 -9.43
C LYS A 139 -4.99 -19.14 -10.65
N ALA A 140 -5.69 -18.03 -10.44
CA ALA A 140 -6.18 -17.17 -11.52
C ALA A 140 -5.03 -16.62 -12.38
N PHE A 141 -3.93 -16.25 -11.75
CA PHE A 141 -2.72 -15.78 -12.44
C PHE A 141 -1.93 -16.90 -13.11
N GLY A 142 -2.27 -18.16 -12.85
CA GLY A 142 -1.61 -19.31 -13.47
C GLY A 142 -0.13 -19.47 -13.09
N ILE A 143 0.36 -18.78 -12.05
CA ILE A 143 1.80 -18.71 -11.74
C ILE A 143 2.39 -20.10 -11.47
N GLN A 144 1.66 -20.96 -10.78
CA GLN A 144 2.14 -22.31 -10.44
C GLN A 144 2.03 -23.31 -11.61
N SER A 145 1.09 -23.10 -12.52
CA SER A 145 0.77 -24.03 -13.61
C SER A 145 1.38 -23.64 -14.96
N ASN A 146 1.95 -22.44 -15.08
CA ASN A 146 2.54 -21.98 -16.32
C ASN A 146 3.97 -22.55 -16.49
N ASP A 147 4.17 -23.37 -17.52
CA ASP A 147 5.47 -24.00 -17.80
C ASP A 147 6.55 -23.01 -18.27
N ASN A 148 6.16 -21.81 -18.68
CA ASN A 148 7.09 -20.75 -19.06
C ASN A 148 7.75 -20.07 -17.84
N PHE A 149 7.25 -20.30 -16.62
CA PHE A 149 7.87 -19.74 -15.42
C PHE A 149 8.95 -20.67 -14.87
N PRO A 150 10.13 -20.13 -14.50
CA PRO A 150 11.15 -20.87 -13.77
C PRO A 150 10.59 -21.51 -12.50
N ASN A 151 11.14 -22.68 -12.11
CA ASN A 151 10.69 -23.39 -10.91
C ASN A 151 10.88 -22.55 -9.65
N GLU A 152 11.88 -21.68 -9.60
CA GLU A 152 12.16 -20.77 -8.50
C GLU A 152 11.03 -19.75 -8.34
N ILE A 153 10.48 -19.21 -9.44
CA ILE A 153 9.32 -18.32 -9.43
C ILE A 153 8.06 -19.04 -8.94
N LYS A 154 7.85 -20.29 -9.38
CA LYS A 154 6.74 -21.14 -8.89
C LYS A 154 6.87 -21.39 -7.38
N THR A 155 8.09 -21.59 -6.88
CA THR A 155 8.40 -21.78 -5.47
C THR A 155 8.12 -20.50 -4.66
N LEU A 156 8.56 -19.34 -5.16
CA LEU A 156 8.26 -18.05 -4.54
C LEU A 156 6.75 -17.80 -4.47
N ALA A 157 6.00 -18.06 -5.54
CA ALA A 157 4.54 -17.95 -5.55
C ALA A 157 3.87 -18.88 -4.53
N SER A 158 4.39 -20.10 -4.36
CA SER A 158 3.92 -21.02 -3.31
C SER A 158 4.19 -20.46 -1.91
N SER A 159 5.30 -19.75 -1.73
CA SER A 159 5.66 -19.09 -0.47
C SER A 159 4.70 -17.94 -0.11
N LEU A 160 4.08 -17.27 -1.09
CA LEU A 160 3.06 -16.24 -0.84
C LEU A 160 1.85 -16.83 -0.10
N ILE A 161 1.44 -18.07 -0.42
CA ILE A 161 0.35 -18.75 0.27
C ILE A 161 0.73 -19.01 1.74
N SER A 162 1.98 -19.41 1.98
CA SER A 162 2.49 -19.63 3.33
C SER A 162 2.57 -18.34 4.14
N ILE A 163 3.00 -17.24 3.52
CA ILE A 163 3.01 -15.90 4.14
C ILE A 163 1.59 -15.50 4.51
N GLY A 164 0.62 -15.61 3.59
CA GLY A 164 -0.77 -15.28 3.84
C GLY A 164 -1.38 -16.11 4.97
N ASN A 165 -1.10 -17.41 5.01
CA ASN A 165 -1.53 -18.27 6.10
C ASN A 165 -0.93 -17.82 7.44
N SER A 166 0.35 -17.48 7.48
CA SER A 166 1.00 -17.02 8.70
C SER A 166 0.41 -15.69 9.20
N ILE A 167 0.12 -14.73 8.30
CA ILE A 167 -0.53 -13.47 8.65
C ILE A 167 -1.94 -13.73 9.20
N GLU A 168 -2.72 -14.62 8.57
CA GLU A 168 -4.07 -14.99 9.01
C GLU A 168 -4.05 -15.63 10.38
N VAL A 169 -3.15 -16.59 10.62
CA VAL A 169 -2.97 -17.24 11.92
C VAL A 169 -2.54 -16.25 13.00
N LEU A 170 -1.60 -15.36 12.69
CA LEU A 170 -1.19 -14.31 13.62
C LEU A 170 -2.38 -13.42 14.00
N ARG A 171 -3.19 -12.99 13.02
CA ARG A 171 -4.41 -12.22 13.28
C ARG A 171 -5.39 -12.97 14.17
N SER A 172 -5.63 -14.25 13.88
CA SER A 172 -6.61 -15.06 14.62
C SER A 172 -6.15 -15.41 16.04
N ASP A 173 -4.89 -15.80 16.17
CA ASP A 173 -4.39 -16.42 17.39
C ASP A 173 -3.61 -15.47 18.29
N LYS A 174 -3.05 -14.39 17.73
CA LYS A 174 -2.10 -13.52 18.42
C LYS A 174 -2.50 -12.04 18.42
N THR A 175 -3.75 -11.73 18.07
CA THR A 175 -4.30 -10.38 18.17
C THR A 175 -5.61 -10.36 18.96
N GLU A 176 -6.11 -9.19 19.30
CA GLU A 176 -7.34 -9.01 20.09
C GLU A 176 -8.63 -9.15 19.25
N PHE A 177 -8.54 -9.43 17.94
CA PHE A 177 -9.69 -9.48 17.02
C PHE A 177 -10.67 -10.66 17.27
N HIS A 178 -10.25 -11.69 17.99
CA HIS A 178 -11.11 -12.81 18.36
C HIS A 178 -11.02 -12.99 19.88
N GLY A 179 -12.15 -12.91 20.58
CA GLY A 179 -12.27 -12.93 22.04
C GLY A 179 -11.16 -13.74 22.73
N LYS A 180 -10.29 -13.06 23.44
CA LYS A 180 -9.11 -13.62 24.11
C LYS A 180 -9.35 -13.76 25.60
N THR A 181 -8.62 -14.69 26.23
CA THR A 181 -8.59 -14.88 27.67
C THR A 181 -7.26 -14.37 28.24
N ASP A 182 -7.20 -14.16 29.55
CA ASP A 182 -6.02 -13.58 30.25
C ASP A 182 -4.71 -14.36 30.05
N GLY A 183 -4.77 -15.60 29.56
CA GLY A 183 -3.58 -16.44 29.29
C GLY A 183 -3.10 -16.42 27.83
N ASP A 184 -3.81 -15.75 26.92
CA ASP A 184 -3.46 -15.76 25.51
C ASP A 184 -2.26 -14.83 25.21
N VAL A 185 -1.36 -15.33 24.36
CA VAL A 185 -0.21 -14.55 23.90
C VAL A 185 -0.64 -13.61 22.78
N ILE A 186 -0.56 -12.31 23.04
CA ILE A 186 -0.87 -11.24 22.07
C ILE A 186 0.44 -10.60 21.61
N ILE A 187 0.49 -10.20 20.32
CA ILE A 187 1.63 -9.45 19.78
C ILE A 187 1.68 -8.07 20.44
N LYS A 188 2.76 -7.81 21.17
CA LYS A 188 3.03 -6.54 21.84
C LYS A 188 4.29 -5.84 21.30
N ASP A 189 5.15 -6.57 20.59
CA ASP A 189 6.40 -6.07 20.06
C ASP A 189 6.18 -5.49 18.65
N SER A 190 6.51 -4.23 18.48
CA SER A 190 6.39 -3.51 17.20
C SER A 190 7.25 -4.13 16.09
N VAL A 191 8.35 -4.79 16.42
CA VAL A 191 9.21 -5.48 15.43
C VAL A 191 8.42 -6.52 14.65
N PHE A 192 7.54 -7.28 15.31
CA PHE A 192 6.70 -8.27 14.63
C PHE A 192 5.61 -7.62 13.78
N ALA A 193 5.03 -6.52 14.25
CA ALA A 193 4.05 -5.76 13.48
C ALA A 193 4.69 -5.13 12.22
N TYR A 194 5.89 -4.56 12.35
CA TYR A 194 6.68 -4.09 11.20
C TYR A 194 6.95 -5.22 10.21
N PHE A 195 7.35 -6.40 10.69
CA PHE A 195 7.58 -7.55 9.83
C PHE A 195 6.32 -7.94 9.05
N VAL A 196 5.16 -8.00 9.71
CA VAL A 196 3.88 -8.33 9.05
C VAL A 196 3.46 -7.26 8.05
N VAL A 197 3.59 -5.97 8.37
CA VAL A 197 3.26 -4.87 7.46
C VAL A 197 4.18 -4.91 6.22
N ASN A 198 5.48 -5.17 6.39
CA ASN A 198 6.41 -5.34 5.27
C ASN A 198 6.07 -6.57 4.41
N ALA A 199 5.73 -7.70 5.01
CA ALA A 199 5.30 -8.90 4.29
C ALA A 199 4.02 -8.64 3.50
N THR A 200 3.02 -7.99 4.11
CA THR A 200 1.78 -7.56 3.45
C THR A 200 2.07 -6.65 2.25
N THR A 201 2.97 -5.69 2.42
CA THR A 201 3.40 -4.77 1.35
C THR A 201 4.02 -5.53 0.19
N THR A 202 4.95 -6.44 0.47
CA THR A 202 5.63 -7.24 -0.55
C THR A 202 4.65 -8.10 -1.35
N VAL A 203 3.75 -8.81 -0.65
CA VAL A 203 2.72 -9.63 -1.28
C VAL A 203 1.76 -8.77 -2.09
N GLY A 204 1.28 -7.66 -1.49
CA GLY A 204 0.34 -6.76 -2.14
C GLY A 204 0.91 -6.13 -3.42
N LEU A 205 2.14 -5.61 -3.38
CA LEU A 205 2.82 -5.06 -4.56
C LEU A 205 3.00 -6.10 -5.67
N PHE A 206 3.42 -7.31 -5.32
CA PHE A 206 3.56 -8.37 -6.30
C PHE A 206 2.22 -8.65 -7.01
N LEU A 207 1.15 -8.82 -6.24
CA LEU A 207 -0.18 -9.10 -6.80
C LEU A 207 -0.71 -7.95 -7.66
N LEU A 208 -0.55 -6.71 -7.22
CA LEU A 208 -0.97 -5.51 -7.97
C LEU A 208 -0.19 -5.36 -9.28
N ASN A 209 1.12 -5.48 -9.24
CA ASN A 209 1.96 -5.35 -10.42
C ASN A 209 1.71 -6.48 -11.42
N PHE A 210 1.56 -7.72 -10.93
CA PHE A 210 1.22 -8.84 -11.79
C PHE A 210 -0.15 -8.63 -12.45
N TYR A 211 -1.16 -8.18 -11.68
CA TYR A 211 -2.48 -7.88 -12.20
C TYR A 211 -2.44 -6.79 -13.28
N LYS A 212 -1.82 -5.64 -12.99
CA LYS A 212 -1.71 -4.53 -13.96
C LYS A 212 -1.01 -4.94 -15.25
N SER A 213 0.04 -5.73 -15.15
CA SER A 213 0.82 -6.17 -16.31
C SER A 213 0.07 -7.17 -17.19
N ASN A 214 -0.75 -8.05 -16.61
CA ASN A 214 -1.39 -9.13 -17.34
C ASN A 214 -2.86 -8.89 -17.65
N TYR A 215 -3.51 -7.94 -16.96
CA TYR A 215 -4.92 -7.60 -17.13
C TYR A 215 -5.12 -6.08 -17.31
N PRO A 216 -4.48 -5.45 -18.31
CA PRO A 216 -4.57 -4.00 -18.50
C PRO A 216 -6.02 -3.56 -18.71
N PRO A 217 -6.40 -2.32 -18.34
CA PRO A 217 -7.71 -1.77 -18.63
C PRO A 217 -7.95 -1.78 -20.15
N VAL A 218 -9.15 -2.11 -20.57
CA VAL A 218 -9.54 -2.00 -21.99
C VAL A 218 -9.63 -0.51 -22.30
N ASN A 219 -8.74 0.02 -23.13
CA ASN A 219 -8.85 1.38 -23.66
C ASN A 219 -10.13 1.48 -24.49
N LYS A 220 -11.10 2.27 -24.01
CA LYS A 220 -12.35 2.59 -24.75
C LYS A 220 -12.14 3.54 -25.94
N SER A 221 -10.93 3.63 -26.49
CA SER A 221 -10.58 4.59 -27.54
C SER A 221 -10.33 3.95 -28.91
N GLU A 222 -11.11 2.92 -29.32
CA GLU A 222 -11.12 2.44 -30.70
C GLU A 222 -12.51 1.98 -31.14
N THR A 223 -13.52 2.84 -30.96
CA THR A 223 -14.73 2.77 -31.75
C THR A 223 -15.03 4.18 -32.28
N ILE A 224 -14.12 4.69 -33.11
CA ILE A 224 -14.52 5.65 -34.12
C ILE A 224 -15.06 4.77 -35.22
N SER A 225 -16.37 4.67 -35.29
CA SER A 225 -17.08 4.10 -36.45
C SER A 225 -16.74 4.95 -37.66
N ASP A 226 -16.28 4.32 -38.73
CA ASP A 226 -16.03 4.90 -40.06
C ASP A 226 -17.25 5.49 -40.76
N ASP A 227 -18.32 5.78 -40.06
CA ASP A 227 -19.61 6.18 -40.64
C ASP A 227 -19.96 7.67 -40.59
N GLU A 228 -19.04 8.54 -40.17
CA GLU A 228 -19.27 10.01 -40.24
C GLU A 228 -18.12 10.74 -40.96
N LEU A 229 -17.98 10.50 -42.27
CA LEU A 229 -17.39 11.48 -43.17
C LEU A 229 -18.50 12.25 -43.82
N PRO A 230 -18.73 13.53 -43.51
CA PRO A 230 -19.56 14.39 -44.35
C PRO A 230 -18.79 14.73 -45.63
N PHE A 231 -19.36 14.50 -46.76
CA PHE A 231 -18.94 14.94 -48.07
C PHE A 231 -18.88 16.49 -48.14
#